data_c614b17ffcf9a8a262b0e38c8c55b599
#
_entry.id   c614b17ffcf9a8a262b0e38c8c55b599
#
_cell.length_a   1.000
_cell.length_b   1.000
_cell.length_c   1.000
_cell.angle_alpha   90.00
_cell.angle_beta   90.00
_cell.angle_gamma   90.00
#
_symmetry.space_group_name_H-M   'P 1'
#
loop_
_entity.id
_entity.type
_entity.pdbx_description
1 polymer ?
#
loop_
_entity_poly.entity_id
_entity_poly.type
_entity_poly.pdbx_seq_one_letter_code
_entity_poly.pdbx_strand_id
1 'polypeptide(L)'
;MPYDPDNIFAKILRGDIPSNKVYEDEWAFAFEDINPQAEVHTLVIPKARYVSWDDFSAKASAEEIAGFVRAVGEVARAKGLVEPGYRMMANIGAHGHQEVPHLHVHIFGGQPLGPMICKR
;
A
#
# COMPACT_ATOMS: atom_id res chain seq x y z
N MET A 1 -1.65 -6.83 -17.93
CA MET A 1 -2.94 -7.33 -17.42
C MET A 1 -3.93 -6.19 -17.30
N PRO A 2 -5.17 -6.40 -17.76
CA PRO A 2 -6.20 -5.39 -17.53
C PRO A 2 -6.53 -5.27 -16.05
N TYR A 3 -6.91 -4.10 -15.65
CA TYR A 3 -7.33 -3.84 -14.27
C TYR A 3 -8.69 -4.46 -14.01
N ASP A 4 -8.81 -5.20 -12.92
CA ASP A 4 -10.08 -5.79 -12.48
C ASP A 4 -10.79 -4.82 -11.54
N PRO A 5 -11.90 -4.18 -11.99
CA PRO A 5 -12.60 -3.21 -11.13
C PRO A 5 -13.34 -3.84 -9.96
N ASP A 6 -13.40 -5.17 -9.91
CA ASP A 6 -14.06 -5.89 -8.82
C ASP A 6 -13.07 -6.41 -7.77
N ASN A 7 -11.80 -6.00 -7.83
CA ASN A 7 -10.86 -6.35 -6.79
C ASN A 7 -11.26 -5.68 -5.47
N ILE A 8 -10.83 -6.28 -4.36
CA ILE A 8 -11.27 -5.86 -3.03
C ILE A 8 -10.88 -4.41 -2.70
N PHE A 9 -9.71 -3.95 -3.18
CA PHE A 9 -9.28 -2.58 -2.91
C PHE A 9 -10.07 -1.56 -3.71
N ALA A 10 -10.45 -1.88 -4.94
CA ALA A 10 -11.36 -1.03 -5.70
C ALA A 10 -12.71 -0.90 -5.00
N LYS A 11 -13.19 -1.99 -4.40
CA LYS A 11 -14.44 -1.97 -3.62
C LYS A 11 -14.32 -1.12 -2.37
N ILE A 12 -13.17 -1.15 -1.70
CA ILE A 12 -12.91 -0.29 -0.54
C ILE A 12 -12.93 1.18 -0.98
N LEU A 13 -12.28 1.50 -2.10
CA LEU A 13 -12.26 2.87 -2.61
C LEU A 13 -13.65 3.41 -2.94
N ARG A 14 -14.54 2.55 -3.44
CA ARG A 14 -15.92 2.93 -3.75
C ARG A 14 -16.82 2.98 -2.51
N GLY A 15 -16.35 2.49 -1.37
CA GLY A 15 -17.14 2.40 -0.16
C GLY A 15 -18.06 1.18 -0.11
N ASP A 16 -17.89 0.21 -1.01
CA ASP A 16 -18.70 -1.02 -1.03
C ASP A 16 -18.33 -1.97 0.11
N ILE A 17 -17.09 -1.88 0.61
CA ILE A 17 -16.57 -2.71 1.68
C ILE A 17 -15.99 -1.78 2.74
N PRO A 18 -16.26 -2.00 4.03
CA PRO A 18 -15.71 -1.17 5.09
C PRO A 18 -14.20 -1.39 5.27
N SER A 19 -13.52 -0.40 5.80
CA SER A 19 -12.09 -0.47 6.12
C SER A 19 -11.82 0.44 7.32
N ASN A 20 -10.69 0.19 7.99
CA ASN A 20 -10.21 1.06 9.06
C ASN A 20 -9.29 2.12 8.45
N LYS A 21 -9.88 3.21 8.01
CA LYS A 21 -9.15 4.28 7.32
C LYS A 21 -8.13 4.94 8.26
N VAL A 22 -6.91 5.12 7.74
CA VAL A 22 -5.80 5.79 8.43
C VAL A 22 -5.55 7.17 7.84
N TYR A 23 -5.66 7.30 6.51
CA TYR A 23 -5.27 8.52 5.81
C TYR A 23 -5.95 8.55 4.44
N GLU A 24 -6.26 9.72 3.96
CA GLU A 24 -6.81 9.89 2.63
C GLU A 24 -6.48 11.29 2.10
N ASP A 25 -6.09 11.36 0.85
CA ASP A 25 -5.96 12.62 0.14
C ASP A 25 -6.45 12.43 -1.31
N GLU A 26 -6.16 13.39 -2.15
CA GLU A 26 -6.57 13.37 -3.56
C GLU A 26 -6.01 12.16 -4.32
N TRP A 27 -4.83 11.66 -3.91
CA TRP A 27 -4.06 10.67 -4.67
C TRP A 27 -4.10 9.27 -4.08
N ALA A 28 -4.33 9.16 -2.78
CA ALA A 28 -4.12 7.91 -2.07
C ALA A 28 -5.14 7.70 -0.96
N PHE A 29 -5.28 6.44 -0.58
CA PHE A 29 -6.11 6.01 0.53
C PHE A 29 -5.32 4.98 1.33
N ALA A 30 -5.30 5.12 2.65
CA ALA A 30 -4.58 4.20 3.52
C ALA A 30 -5.50 3.62 4.58
N PHE A 31 -5.32 2.34 4.87
CA PHE A 31 -6.14 1.62 5.84
C PHE A 31 -5.35 0.49 6.48
N GLU A 32 -5.81 0.04 7.64
CA GLU A 32 -5.15 -1.05 8.34
C GLU A 32 -5.40 -2.38 7.65
N ASP A 33 -4.37 -3.23 7.58
CA ASP A 33 -4.53 -4.60 7.09
C ASP A 33 -5.37 -5.39 8.11
N ILE A 34 -6.36 -6.15 7.64
CA ILE A 34 -7.23 -6.93 8.54
C ILE A 34 -6.54 -8.16 9.11
N ASN A 35 -5.42 -8.57 8.51
CA ASN A 35 -4.58 -9.66 9.00
C ASN A 35 -3.17 -9.13 9.26
N PRO A 36 -2.98 -8.27 10.27
CA PRO A 36 -1.69 -7.62 10.45
C PRO A 36 -0.58 -8.62 10.77
N GLN A 37 0.58 -8.43 10.14
CA GLN A 37 1.76 -9.28 10.34
C GLN A 37 2.82 -8.59 11.19
N ALA A 38 2.51 -7.41 11.73
CA ALA A 38 3.33 -6.68 12.67
C ALA A 38 2.41 -5.79 13.50
N GLU A 39 2.93 -5.17 14.56
CA GLU A 39 2.12 -4.27 15.40
C GLU A 39 1.51 -3.15 14.57
N VAL A 40 2.26 -2.60 13.62
CA VAL A 40 1.73 -1.68 12.62
C VAL A 40 1.84 -2.37 11.27
N HIS A 41 0.71 -2.54 10.61
CA HIS A 41 0.65 -3.08 9.25
C HIS A 41 -0.44 -2.32 8.50
N THR A 42 -0.03 -1.28 7.81
CA THR A 42 -0.92 -0.36 7.10
C THR A 42 -0.69 -0.49 5.60
N LEU A 43 -1.75 -0.41 4.82
CA LEU A 43 -1.69 -0.45 3.37
C LEU A 43 -1.96 0.94 2.82
N VAL A 44 -1.18 1.36 1.83
CA VAL A 44 -1.41 2.60 1.09
C VAL A 44 -1.65 2.24 -0.37
N ILE A 45 -2.78 2.68 -0.90
CA ILE A 45 -3.15 2.42 -2.29
C ILE A 45 -3.38 3.72 -3.04
N PRO A 46 -3.02 3.78 -4.34
CA PRO A 46 -3.40 4.92 -5.16
C PRO A 46 -4.90 4.87 -5.44
N LYS A 47 -5.53 6.03 -5.60
CA LYS A 47 -6.95 6.08 -5.98
C LYS A 47 -7.17 5.72 -7.44
N ALA A 48 -6.18 5.93 -8.29
CA ALA A 48 -6.25 5.55 -9.69
C ALA A 48 -6.03 4.04 -9.86
N ARG A 49 -6.39 3.55 -11.04
CA ARG A 49 -6.45 2.11 -11.33
C ARG A 49 -5.13 1.58 -11.87
N TYR A 50 -4.24 1.18 -10.97
CA TYR A 50 -2.97 0.55 -11.33
C TYR A 50 -2.90 -0.83 -10.68
N VAL A 51 -2.43 -1.81 -11.44
CA VAL A 51 -2.36 -3.21 -10.98
C VAL A 51 -1.20 -3.39 -10.00
N SER A 52 -0.04 -2.82 -10.33
CA SER A 52 1.17 -3.00 -9.54
C SER A 52 2.11 -1.82 -9.70
N TRP A 53 3.25 -1.88 -9.04
CA TRP A 53 4.30 -0.89 -9.18
C TRP A 53 4.79 -0.79 -10.63
N ASP A 54 4.73 -1.89 -11.38
CA ASP A 54 5.21 -1.91 -12.76
C ASP A 54 4.41 -0.96 -13.66
N ASP A 55 3.11 -1.13 -13.76
CA ASP A 55 2.29 -0.26 -14.60
C ASP A 55 2.17 1.16 -14.04
N PHE A 56 2.17 1.30 -12.73
CA PHE A 56 2.18 2.61 -12.08
C PHE A 56 3.43 3.40 -12.46
N SER A 57 4.61 2.81 -12.31
CA SER A 57 5.86 3.49 -12.63
C SER A 57 6.01 3.81 -14.11
N ALA A 58 5.41 2.97 -14.97
CA ALA A 58 5.51 3.16 -16.42
C ALA A 58 4.52 4.17 -16.99
N LYS A 59 3.32 4.27 -16.39
CA LYS A 59 2.20 4.97 -17.03
C LYS A 59 1.60 6.11 -16.24
N ALA A 60 1.82 6.16 -14.93
CA ALA A 60 1.22 7.21 -14.10
C ALA A 60 1.81 8.58 -14.43
N SER A 61 1.01 9.63 -14.23
CA SER A 61 1.49 11.00 -14.39
C SER A 61 2.50 11.35 -13.29
N ALA A 62 3.29 12.39 -13.53
CA ALA A 62 4.23 12.87 -12.52
C ALA A 62 3.50 13.26 -11.24
N GLU A 63 2.32 13.86 -11.36
CA GLU A 63 1.51 14.26 -10.21
C GLU A 63 1.00 13.06 -9.43
N GLU A 64 0.54 12.02 -10.11
CA GLU A 64 0.11 10.79 -9.44
C GLU A 64 1.26 10.13 -8.68
N ILE A 65 2.43 10.07 -9.31
CA ILE A 65 3.62 9.48 -8.67
C ILE A 65 4.02 10.28 -7.44
N ALA A 66 4.14 11.59 -7.59
CA ALA A 66 4.52 12.47 -6.48
C ALA A 66 3.50 12.39 -5.35
N GLY A 67 2.22 12.43 -5.68
CA GLY A 67 1.14 12.37 -4.68
C GLY A 67 1.15 11.06 -3.91
N PHE A 68 1.33 9.95 -4.61
CA PHE A 68 1.36 8.63 -3.95
C PHE A 68 2.58 8.47 -3.05
N VAL A 69 3.76 8.84 -3.54
CA VAL A 69 4.99 8.74 -2.74
C VAL A 69 4.90 9.60 -1.48
N ARG A 70 4.39 10.83 -1.62
CA ARG A 70 4.21 11.73 -0.46
C ARG A 70 3.21 11.14 0.54
N ALA A 71 2.12 10.53 0.06
CA ALA A 71 1.12 9.91 0.92
C ALA A 71 1.70 8.77 1.73
N VAL A 72 2.54 7.92 1.13
CA VAL A 72 3.21 6.83 1.85
C VAL A 72 4.04 7.40 3.01
N GLY A 73 4.82 8.46 2.74
CA GLY A 73 5.60 9.12 3.78
C GLY A 73 4.72 9.73 4.88
N GLU A 74 3.62 10.38 4.50
CA GLU A 74 2.68 10.96 5.46
C GLU A 74 2.09 9.91 6.40
N VAL A 75 1.73 8.74 5.87
CA VAL A 75 1.21 7.65 6.68
C VAL A 75 2.24 7.16 7.68
N ALA A 76 3.48 6.97 7.24
CA ALA A 76 4.55 6.53 8.13
C ALA A 76 4.79 7.54 9.27
N ARG A 77 4.79 8.83 8.94
CA ARG A 77 4.92 9.89 9.95
C ARG A 77 3.74 9.91 10.92
N ALA A 78 2.52 9.78 10.39
CA ALA A 78 1.32 9.79 11.22
C ALA A 78 1.29 8.61 12.21
N LYS A 79 1.88 7.48 11.82
CA LYS A 79 1.99 6.31 12.68
C LYS A 79 3.18 6.37 13.65
N GLY A 80 3.99 7.43 13.60
CA GLY A 80 5.14 7.59 14.47
C GLY A 80 6.28 6.63 14.18
N LEU A 81 6.44 6.21 12.93
CA LEU A 81 7.37 5.15 12.59
C LEU A 81 8.76 5.63 12.19
N VAL A 82 8.93 6.93 11.92
CA VAL A 82 10.19 7.44 11.35
C VAL A 82 11.35 7.31 12.33
N GLU A 83 11.16 7.69 13.59
CA GLU A 83 12.22 7.65 14.60
C GLU A 83 12.73 6.22 14.83
N PRO A 84 11.87 5.25 15.17
CA PRO A 84 12.34 3.87 15.37
C PRO A 84 12.70 3.15 14.07
N GLY A 85 12.16 3.58 12.95
CA GLY A 85 12.35 2.93 11.67
C GLY A 85 11.21 2.00 11.30
N TYR A 86 11.05 1.76 10.01
CA TYR A 86 9.97 0.94 9.50
C TYR A 86 10.38 0.33 8.17
N ARG A 87 9.55 -0.58 7.69
CA ARG A 87 9.75 -1.21 6.38
C ARG A 87 8.56 -0.93 5.50
N MET A 88 8.84 -0.56 4.25
CA MET A 88 7.79 -0.49 3.24
C MET A 88 8.12 -1.49 2.14
N MET A 89 7.09 -2.09 1.56
CA MET A 89 7.29 -3.02 0.45
C MET A 89 6.05 -3.09 -0.44
N ALA A 90 6.26 -3.42 -1.70
CA ALA A 90 5.21 -3.73 -2.64
C ALA A 90 5.52 -5.07 -3.30
N ASN A 91 4.51 -5.92 -3.43
CA ASN A 91 4.65 -7.20 -4.09
C ASN A 91 4.12 -7.07 -5.52
N ILE A 92 4.86 -7.60 -6.49
CA ILE A 92 4.51 -7.53 -7.90
C ILE A 92 4.49 -8.94 -8.48
N GLY A 93 3.38 -9.33 -9.09
CA GLY A 93 3.26 -10.57 -9.82
C GLY A 93 3.30 -11.83 -8.96
N ALA A 94 3.41 -12.98 -9.63
CA ALA A 94 3.31 -14.28 -8.97
C ALA A 94 4.49 -14.57 -8.02
N HIS A 95 5.72 -14.34 -8.48
CA HIS A 95 6.89 -14.57 -7.64
C HIS A 95 6.97 -13.58 -6.48
N GLY A 96 6.38 -12.40 -6.62
CA GLY A 96 6.27 -11.42 -5.54
C GLY A 96 5.10 -11.68 -4.61
N HIS A 97 4.27 -12.68 -4.90
CA HIS A 97 3.10 -13.03 -4.10
C HIS A 97 2.10 -11.89 -3.99
N GLN A 98 1.84 -11.21 -5.10
CA GLN A 98 0.82 -10.17 -5.12
C GLN A 98 -0.57 -10.80 -5.11
N GLU A 99 -1.30 -10.61 -4.02
CA GLU A 99 -2.61 -11.25 -3.84
C GLU A 99 -3.76 -10.43 -4.43
N VAL A 100 -3.68 -9.12 -4.34
CA VAL A 100 -4.75 -8.22 -4.84
C VAL A 100 -4.22 -7.43 -6.02
N PRO A 101 -4.90 -7.47 -7.19
CA PRO A 101 -4.43 -6.79 -8.40
C PRO A 101 -4.77 -5.29 -8.42
N HIS A 102 -4.40 -4.60 -7.37
CA HIS A 102 -4.42 -3.16 -7.24
C HIS A 102 -3.18 -2.78 -6.43
N LEU A 103 -2.38 -1.89 -6.98
CA LEU A 103 -1.11 -1.49 -6.34
C LEU A 103 -1.34 -1.15 -4.86
N HIS A 104 -0.53 -1.74 -4.00
CA HIS A 104 -0.54 -1.40 -2.59
C HIS A 104 0.85 -1.50 -2.02
N VAL A 105 1.19 -0.53 -1.19
CA VAL A 105 2.44 -0.51 -0.44
C VAL A 105 2.11 -0.89 0.99
N HIS A 106 2.77 -1.94 1.48
CA HIS A 106 2.69 -2.32 2.89
C HIS A 106 3.64 -1.46 3.69
N ILE A 107 3.17 -0.98 4.83
CA ILE A 107 4.02 -0.29 5.82
C ILE A 107 3.99 -1.12 7.08
N PHE A 108 5.15 -1.63 7.47
CA PHE A 108 5.32 -2.45 8.68
C PHE A 108 6.17 -1.71 9.69
N GLY A 109 5.78 -1.73 10.94
CA GLY A 109 6.54 -1.10 12.00
C GLY A 109 6.00 -1.40 13.38
N GLY A 110 6.43 -0.61 14.34
CA GLY A 110 6.01 -0.77 15.74
C GLY A 110 6.80 -1.81 16.49
N GLN A 111 7.69 -2.52 15.83
CA GLN A 111 8.52 -3.59 16.40
C GLN A 111 9.69 -3.88 15.48
N PRO A 112 10.77 -4.51 15.99
CA PRO A 112 11.82 -5.03 15.10
C PRO A 112 11.25 -6.09 14.16
N LEU A 113 11.61 -6.00 12.87
CA LEU A 113 11.02 -6.84 11.82
C LEU A 113 11.92 -7.97 11.36
N GLY A 114 13.17 -8.00 11.84
CA GLY A 114 14.12 -9.01 11.43
C GLY A 114 14.73 -8.75 10.06
N PRO A 115 15.43 -9.75 9.47
CA PRO A 115 16.11 -9.57 8.19
C PRO A 115 15.13 -9.37 7.05
N MET A 116 15.67 -8.94 5.92
CA MET A 116 14.93 -8.46 4.76
C MET A 116 13.96 -9.48 4.19
N ILE A 117 14.41 -10.71 4.04
CA ILE A 117 13.60 -11.79 3.48
C ILE A 117 13.69 -13.02 4.38
N CYS A 118 12.55 -13.66 4.61
CA CYS A 118 12.51 -14.91 5.32
C CYS A 118 13.08 -16.02 4.43
N LYS A 119 14.12 -16.71 4.89
CA LYS A 119 14.72 -17.80 4.13
C LYS A 119 13.81 -19.02 4.13
N ARG A 120 13.80 -19.72 3.01
CA ARG A 120 13.02 -20.93 2.82
C ARG A 120 13.91 -22.14 2.66
#